data_a29c6222fafb65461e6e9dc46e15401f
#
_entry.id   a29c6222fafb65461e6e9dc46e15401f
#
_cell.length_a   1.000
_cell.length_b   1.000
_cell.length_c   1.000
_cell.angle_alpha   90.00
_cell.angle_beta   90.00
_cell.angle_gamma   90.00
#
_symmetry.space_group_name_H-M   'P 1'
#
loop_
_entity.id
_entity.type
_entity.pdbx_description
1 polymer ?
#
loop_
_entity_poly.entity_id
_entity_poly.type
_entity_poly.pdbx_seq_one_letter_code
_entity_poly.pdbx_strand_id
1 'polypeptide(L)'
;MNSSFRNKQLFRAAQWIWAAFVFVVHVAPVDTERVNRFDFPFADKWIHGILFFLLAAISLLARDSKREMRSSILLVALACAVYGASLEWVQYSFTDERSGDMLDWLADLLGALTGLAAAALLERYTSKWNPKY
;
A
#
# COMPACT_ATOMS: atom_id res chain seq x y z
N MET A 1 -12.75 -6.33 26.74
CA MET A 1 -12.19 -5.59 25.60
C MET A 1 -12.66 -6.30 24.32
N ASN A 2 -13.46 -5.62 23.50
CA ASN A 2 -14.19 -6.24 22.37
C ASN A 2 -13.21 -6.74 21.30
N SER A 3 -13.35 -7.97 20.81
CA SER A 3 -12.47 -8.58 19.80
C SER A 3 -12.33 -7.73 18.53
N SER A 4 -13.40 -7.07 18.13
CA SER A 4 -13.43 -6.14 17.00
C SER A 4 -12.51 -4.91 17.19
N PHE A 5 -12.47 -4.35 18.41
CA PHE A 5 -11.59 -3.20 18.71
C PHE A 5 -10.11 -3.61 18.67
N ARG A 6 -9.78 -4.78 19.23
CA ARG A 6 -8.42 -5.31 19.22
C ARG A 6 -7.91 -5.57 17.80
N ASN A 7 -8.74 -6.13 16.94
CA ASN A 7 -8.37 -6.39 15.55
C ASN A 7 -8.07 -5.09 14.80
N LYS A 8 -8.83 -4.01 15.01
CA LYS A 8 -8.57 -2.70 14.38
C LYS A 8 -7.27 -2.06 14.84
N GLN A 9 -6.93 -2.19 16.13
CA GLN A 9 -5.64 -1.70 16.63
C GLN A 9 -4.46 -2.45 16.00
N LEU A 10 -4.60 -3.77 15.81
CA LEU A 10 -3.59 -4.57 15.10
C LEU A 10 -3.42 -4.11 13.65
N PHE A 11 -4.52 -3.87 12.93
CA PHE A 11 -4.43 -3.35 11.55
C PHE A 11 -3.82 -1.94 11.50
N ARG A 12 -4.11 -1.07 12.46
CA ARG A 12 -3.47 0.25 12.55
C ARG A 12 -1.96 0.15 12.80
N ALA A 13 -1.54 -0.72 13.70
CA ALA A 13 -0.13 -0.97 13.93
C ALA A 13 0.54 -1.55 12.68
N ALA A 14 -0.09 -2.55 12.05
CA ALA A 14 0.40 -3.16 10.82
C ALA A 14 0.52 -2.13 9.67
N GLN A 15 -0.42 -1.20 9.53
CA GLN A 15 -0.38 -0.12 8.54
C GLN A 15 0.88 0.73 8.69
N TRP A 16 1.20 1.19 9.91
CA TRP A 16 2.36 2.03 10.15
C TRP A 16 3.68 1.28 9.98
N ILE A 17 3.74 0.03 10.45
CA ILE A 17 4.90 -0.84 10.26
C ILE A 17 5.12 -1.08 8.76
N TRP A 18 4.05 -1.36 8.01
CA TRP A 18 4.15 -1.59 6.57
C TRP A 18 4.54 -0.33 5.80
N ALA A 19 3.98 0.83 6.16
CA ALA A 19 4.37 2.10 5.56
C ALA A 19 5.87 2.41 5.80
N ALA A 20 6.36 2.18 7.01
CA ALA A 20 7.79 2.32 7.31
C ALA A 20 8.65 1.33 6.51
N PHE A 21 8.20 0.09 6.36
CA PHE A 21 8.87 -0.91 5.53
C PHE A 21 8.92 -0.50 4.05
N VAL A 22 7.80 -0.01 3.50
CA VAL A 22 7.75 0.54 2.13
C VAL A 22 8.76 1.67 1.96
N PHE A 23 8.85 2.61 2.91
CA PHE A 23 9.84 3.67 2.89
C PHE A 23 11.26 3.12 2.83
N VAL A 24 11.60 2.18 3.72
CA VAL A 24 12.95 1.58 3.79
C VAL A 24 13.30 0.90 2.46
N VAL A 25 12.38 0.14 1.89
CA VAL A 25 12.61 -0.55 0.59
C VAL A 25 12.85 0.44 -0.54
N HIS A 26 12.16 1.59 -0.54
CA HIS A 26 12.33 2.61 -1.58
C HIS A 26 13.65 3.38 -1.44
N VAL A 27 14.11 3.62 -0.21
CA VAL A 27 15.33 4.43 0.05
C VAL A 27 16.58 3.55 0.15
N ALA A 28 16.43 2.25 0.41
CA ALA A 28 17.57 1.34 0.50
C ALA A 28 18.34 1.28 -0.84
N PRO A 29 19.67 1.34 -0.79
CA PRO A 29 20.48 1.15 -1.98
C PRO A 29 20.23 -0.25 -2.55
N VAL A 30 19.75 -0.32 -3.79
CA VAL A 30 19.50 -1.59 -4.48
C VAL A 30 20.65 -1.83 -5.44
N ASP A 31 21.28 -2.99 -5.31
CA ASP A 31 22.20 -3.49 -6.29
C ASP A 31 21.42 -3.81 -7.59
N THR A 32 21.42 -2.86 -8.50
CA THR A 32 20.72 -2.95 -9.78
C THR A 32 21.18 -4.14 -10.63
N GLU A 33 22.43 -4.60 -10.45
CA GLU A 33 22.91 -5.82 -11.11
C GLU A 33 22.20 -7.07 -10.57
N ARG A 34 21.84 -7.11 -9.30
CA ARG A 34 21.09 -8.24 -8.72
C ARG A 34 19.63 -8.25 -9.12
N VAL A 35 19.01 -7.09 -9.25
CA VAL A 35 17.60 -6.99 -9.70
C VAL A 35 17.49 -7.37 -11.17
N ASN A 36 18.45 -6.99 -12.01
CA ASN A 36 18.50 -7.35 -13.42
C ASN A 36 18.79 -8.85 -13.68
N ARG A 37 19.20 -9.62 -12.66
CA ARG A 37 19.31 -11.09 -12.76
C ARG A 37 17.97 -11.82 -12.74
N PHE A 38 16.92 -11.16 -12.30
CA PHE A 38 15.58 -11.69 -12.53
C PHE A 38 15.20 -11.34 -13.97
N ASP A 39 15.28 -12.30 -14.87
CA ASP A 39 14.82 -12.22 -16.28
C ASP A 39 13.30 -11.98 -16.41
N PHE A 40 12.72 -11.28 -15.42
CA PHE A 40 11.31 -10.97 -15.38
C PHE A 40 11.10 -9.50 -15.77
N PRO A 41 10.44 -9.22 -16.90
CA PRO A 41 10.23 -7.85 -17.35
C PRO A 41 9.44 -7.06 -16.32
N PHE A 42 9.91 -5.84 -16.03
CA PHE A 42 9.28 -4.92 -15.09
C PHE A 42 9.21 -5.44 -13.64
N ALA A 43 10.19 -6.25 -13.19
CA ALA A 43 10.21 -6.80 -11.83
C ALA A 43 10.12 -5.71 -10.75
N ASP A 44 10.79 -4.59 -10.95
CA ASP A 44 10.72 -3.38 -10.11
C ASP A 44 9.28 -2.88 -9.95
N LYS A 45 8.54 -2.73 -11.02
CA LYS A 45 7.16 -2.22 -11.03
C LYS A 45 6.17 -3.19 -10.35
N TRP A 46 6.42 -4.49 -10.46
CA TRP A 46 5.65 -5.47 -9.70
C TRP A 46 5.89 -5.35 -8.19
N ILE A 47 7.12 -5.07 -7.77
CA ILE A 47 7.44 -4.83 -6.36
C ILE A 47 6.69 -3.60 -5.85
N HIS A 48 6.74 -2.48 -6.57
CA HIS A 48 6.00 -1.27 -6.27
C HIS A 48 4.49 -1.55 -6.14
N GLY A 49 3.90 -2.18 -7.13
CA GLY A 49 2.48 -2.54 -7.13
C GLY A 49 2.08 -3.42 -5.93
N ILE A 50 2.86 -4.44 -5.60
CA ILE A 50 2.57 -5.33 -4.46
C ILE A 50 2.69 -4.59 -3.13
N LEU A 51 3.71 -3.75 -2.95
CA LEU A 51 3.90 -2.98 -1.73
C LEU A 51 2.72 -2.04 -1.46
N PHE A 52 2.25 -1.33 -2.48
CA PHE A 52 1.12 -0.41 -2.37
C PHE A 52 -0.23 -1.12 -2.34
N PHE A 53 -0.36 -2.29 -2.97
CA PHE A 53 -1.52 -3.15 -2.81
C PHE A 53 -1.75 -3.51 -1.34
N LEU A 54 -0.72 -4.02 -0.66
CA LEU A 54 -0.80 -4.39 0.74
C LEU A 54 -1.00 -3.17 1.64
N LEU A 55 -0.31 -2.05 1.38
CA LEU A 55 -0.47 -0.82 2.14
C LEU A 55 -1.92 -0.33 2.10
N ALA A 56 -2.51 -0.24 0.92
CA ALA A 56 -3.86 0.24 0.74
C ALA A 56 -4.91 -0.71 1.34
N ALA A 57 -4.73 -2.03 1.15
CA ALA A 57 -5.62 -3.03 1.73
C ALA A 57 -5.61 -3.00 3.26
N ILE A 58 -4.44 -3.01 3.88
CA ILE A 58 -4.29 -2.91 5.35
C ILE A 58 -4.88 -1.60 5.86
N SER A 59 -4.63 -0.47 5.17
CA SER A 59 -5.13 0.84 5.56
C SER A 59 -6.65 0.92 5.52
N LEU A 60 -7.30 0.31 4.52
CA LEU A 60 -8.75 0.26 4.46
C LEU A 60 -9.33 -0.61 5.58
N LEU A 61 -8.72 -1.75 5.90
CA LEU A 61 -9.13 -2.64 6.99
C LEU A 61 -8.89 -2.02 8.37
N ALA A 62 -7.92 -1.12 8.50
CA ALA A 62 -7.62 -0.37 9.72
C ALA A 62 -8.60 0.77 10.01
N ARG A 63 -9.46 1.13 9.04
CA ARG A 63 -10.39 2.26 9.16
C ARG A 63 -11.36 2.13 10.33
N ASP A 64 -11.88 3.25 10.80
CA ASP A 64 -12.99 3.25 11.75
C ASP A 64 -14.28 2.80 11.04
N SER A 65 -14.99 1.86 11.64
CA SER A 65 -16.28 1.34 11.12
C SER A 65 -17.38 2.40 11.04
N LYS A 66 -17.26 3.49 11.79
CA LYS A 66 -18.19 4.60 11.74
C LYS A 66 -18.02 5.47 10.49
N ARG A 67 -16.89 5.36 9.81
CA ARG A 67 -16.61 6.13 8.61
C ARG A 67 -17.22 5.43 7.39
N GLU A 68 -17.85 6.21 6.53
CA GLU A 68 -18.39 5.72 5.29
C GLU A 68 -17.29 5.07 4.42
N MET A 69 -17.58 3.91 3.83
CA MET A 69 -16.64 3.15 3.00
C MET A 69 -16.07 3.99 1.86
N ARG A 70 -16.93 4.69 1.14
CA ARG A 70 -16.53 5.53 0.00
C ARG A 70 -15.51 6.60 0.38
N SER A 71 -15.79 7.32 1.46
CA SER A 71 -14.89 8.36 1.98
C SER A 71 -13.56 7.77 2.43
N SER A 72 -13.58 6.55 2.99
CA SER A 72 -12.35 5.85 3.41
C SER A 72 -11.52 5.41 2.20
N ILE A 73 -12.14 4.88 1.16
CA ILE A 73 -11.47 4.51 -0.09
C ILE A 73 -10.79 5.74 -0.71
N LEU A 74 -11.51 6.85 -0.84
CA LEU A 74 -10.96 8.08 -1.41
C LEU A 74 -9.78 8.62 -0.60
N LEU A 75 -9.89 8.61 0.74
CA LEU A 75 -8.82 9.08 1.61
C LEU A 75 -7.56 8.20 1.49
N VAL A 76 -7.72 6.87 1.51
CA VAL A 76 -6.59 5.95 1.39
C VAL A 76 -5.96 6.04 0.00
N ALA A 77 -6.78 6.14 -1.07
CA ALA A 77 -6.26 6.32 -2.42
C ALA A 77 -5.42 7.60 -2.54
N LEU A 78 -5.92 8.72 -2.03
CA LEU A 78 -5.19 9.98 -2.02
C LEU A 78 -3.91 9.90 -1.17
N ALA A 79 -3.97 9.29 0.01
CA ALA A 79 -2.80 9.11 0.86
C ALA A 79 -1.73 8.26 0.18
N CYS A 80 -2.11 7.17 -0.49
CA CYS A 80 -1.17 6.34 -1.26
C CYS A 80 -0.57 7.11 -2.44
N ALA A 81 -1.38 7.90 -3.17
CA ALA A 81 -0.90 8.72 -4.29
C ALA A 81 0.15 9.74 -3.84
N VAL A 82 -0.12 10.46 -2.75
CA VAL A 82 0.81 11.46 -2.19
C VAL A 82 2.06 10.77 -1.63
N TYR A 83 1.88 9.64 -0.96
CA TYR A 83 2.99 8.89 -0.38
C TYR A 83 3.92 8.36 -1.47
N GLY A 84 3.40 7.72 -2.53
CA GLY A 84 4.18 7.26 -3.68
C GLY A 84 4.93 8.42 -4.34
N ALA A 85 4.25 9.53 -4.64
CA ALA A 85 4.91 10.71 -5.20
C ALA A 85 6.04 11.26 -4.31
N SER A 86 5.86 11.21 -2.98
CA SER A 86 6.89 11.63 -2.02
C SER A 86 8.09 10.69 -2.03
N LEU A 87 7.87 9.38 -2.18
CA LEU A 87 8.93 8.39 -2.28
C LEU A 87 9.75 8.57 -3.57
N GLU A 88 9.08 8.79 -4.71
CA GLU A 88 9.75 9.09 -5.98
C GLU A 88 10.59 10.37 -5.89
N TRP A 89 10.05 11.39 -5.22
CA TRP A 89 10.80 12.62 -5.00
C TRP A 89 12.04 12.41 -4.11
N VAL A 90 11.92 11.60 -3.05
CA VAL A 90 13.05 11.22 -2.19
C VAL A 90 14.11 10.44 -2.98
N GLN A 91 13.69 9.47 -3.79
CA GLN A 91 14.59 8.71 -4.64
C GLN A 91 15.35 9.63 -5.61
N TYR A 92 14.65 10.51 -6.29
CA TYR A 92 15.25 11.48 -7.21
C TYR A 92 16.24 12.42 -6.53
N SER A 93 15.95 12.85 -5.28
CA SER A 93 16.73 13.88 -4.59
C SER A 93 17.91 13.34 -3.79
N PHE A 94 17.86 12.09 -3.34
CA PHE A 94 18.80 11.55 -2.34
C PHE A 94 19.46 10.22 -2.74
N THR A 95 19.16 9.68 -3.93
CA THR A 95 19.81 8.45 -4.40
C THR A 95 20.47 8.70 -5.74
N ASP A 96 21.78 8.46 -5.82
CA ASP A 96 22.56 8.66 -7.05
C ASP A 96 22.28 7.57 -8.12
N GLU A 97 21.72 6.44 -7.72
CA GLU A 97 21.53 5.25 -8.55
C GLU A 97 20.09 5.06 -9.06
N ARG A 98 19.12 5.83 -8.55
CA ARG A 98 17.71 5.76 -8.94
C ARG A 98 17.21 7.12 -9.39
N SER A 99 16.79 7.21 -10.65
CA SER A 99 15.97 8.33 -11.12
C SER A 99 14.52 8.05 -10.74
N GLY A 100 13.83 9.01 -10.09
CA GLY A 100 12.39 8.90 -9.88
C GLY A 100 11.70 8.57 -11.21
N ASP A 101 10.94 7.46 -11.25
CA ASP A 101 10.29 6.98 -12.45
C ASP A 101 8.77 7.14 -12.32
N MET A 102 8.18 7.90 -13.25
CA MET A 102 6.73 8.07 -13.33
C MET A 102 5.98 6.72 -13.44
N LEU A 103 6.60 5.70 -14.06
CA LEU A 103 6.00 4.37 -14.20
C LEU A 103 5.98 3.64 -12.86
N ASP A 104 6.92 3.89 -11.95
CA ASP A 104 6.93 3.33 -10.61
C ASP A 104 5.80 3.93 -9.78
N TRP A 105 5.61 5.24 -9.85
CA TRP A 105 4.44 5.89 -9.23
C TRP A 105 3.10 5.39 -9.80
N LEU A 106 3.01 5.14 -11.11
CA LEU A 106 1.81 4.53 -11.70
C LEU A 106 1.58 3.10 -11.21
N ALA A 107 2.65 2.31 -11.02
CA ALA A 107 2.57 0.98 -10.44
C ALA A 107 2.07 1.03 -8.98
N ASP A 108 2.55 2.00 -8.19
CA ASP A 108 2.06 2.26 -6.83
C ASP A 108 0.55 2.55 -6.83
N LEU A 109 0.08 3.43 -7.72
CA LEU A 109 -1.35 3.77 -7.83
C LEU A 109 -2.20 2.57 -8.22
N LEU A 110 -1.77 1.79 -9.22
CA LEU A 110 -2.50 0.58 -9.65
C LEU A 110 -2.53 -0.46 -8.53
N GLY A 111 -1.42 -0.65 -7.83
CA GLY A 111 -1.35 -1.49 -6.65
C GLY A 111 -2.32 -1.04 -5.57
N ALA A 112 -2.33 0.25 -5.22
CA ALA A 112 -3.23 0.80 -4.23
C ALA A 112 -4.71 0.63 -4.60
N LEU A 113 -5.09 0.93 -5.84
CA LEU A 113 -6.47 0.79 -6.30
C LEU A 113 -6.95 -0.66 -6.28
N THR A 114 -6.12 -1.60 -6.71
CA THR A 114 -6.45 -3.03 -6.67
C THR A 114 -6.50 -3.56 -5.23
N GLY A 115 -5.61 -3.10 -4.33
CA GLY A 115 -5.65 -3.42 -2.91
C GLY A 115 -6.90 -2.90 -2.21
N LEU A 116 -7.34 -1.67 -2.52
CA LEU A 116 -8.61 -1.11 -2.04
C LEU A 116 -9.81 -1.91 -2.51
N ALA A 117 -9.83 -2.30 -3.78
CA ALA A 117 -10.90 -3.13 -4.35
C ALA A 117 -10.97 -4.49 -3.65
N ALA A 118 -9.84 -5.16 -3.47
CA ALA A 118 -9.75 -6.44 -2.79
C ALA A 118 -10.24 -6.37 -1.34
N ALA A 119 -9.79 -5.37 -0.57
CA ALA A 119 -10.21 -5.17 0.81
C ALA A 119 -11.71 -4.83 0.92
N ALA A 120 -12.25 -3.99 0.04
CA ALA A 120 -13.67 -3.66 0.01
C ALA A 120 -14.55 -4.88 -0.33
N LEU A 121 -14.10 -5.73 -1.27
CA LEU A 121 -14.78 -6.98 -1.60
C LEU A 121 -14.75 -7.97 -0.41
N LEU A 122 -13.61 -8.11 0.25
CA LEU A 122 -13.47 -8.95 1.43
C LEU A 122 -14.43 -8.51 2.55
N GLU A 123 -14.53 -7.22 2.85
CA GLU A 123 -15.45 -6.71 3.85
C GLU A 123 -16.92 -6.99 3.48
N ARG A 124 -17.30 -6.79 2.21
CA ARG A 124 -18.65 -7.11 1.73
C ARG A 124 -18.98 -8.59 1.86
N TYR A 125 -18.01 -9.44 1.56
CA TYR A 125 -18.19 -10.89 1.65
C TYR A 125 -18.37 -11.32 3.12
N THR A 126 -17.48 -10.88 4.00
CA THR A 126 -17.52 -11.23 5.43
C THR A 126 -18.77 -10.69 6.14
N SER A 127 -19.26 -9.50 5.78
CA SER A 127 -20.47 -8.91 6.34
C SER A 127 -21.74 -9.69 5.98
N LYS A 128 -21.79 -10.34 4.81
CA LYS A 128 -22.92 -11.19 4.40
C LYS A 128 -23.01 -12.49 5.22
N TRP A 129 -21.86 -13.02 5.65
CA TRP A 129 -21.79 -14.25 6.42
C TRP A 129 -21.98 -14.09 7.94
N ASN A 130 -21.87 -12.87 8.44
CA ASN A 130 -22.05 -12.56 9.86
C ASN A 130 -23.00 -11.35 10.06
N PRO A 131 -24.32 -11.54 9.85
CA PRO A 131 -25.29 -10.43 9.88
C PRO A 131 -25.58 -9.87 11.28
N LYS A 132 -24.76 -10.16 12.28
CA LYS A 132 -24.94 -9.71 13.68
C LYS A 132 -24.24 -8.39 14.04
N TYR A 133 -23.88 -7.56 13.05
CA TYR A 133 -23.32 -6.24 13.30
C TYR A 133 -23.93 -5.19 12.39
#